data_fc086b34cb4dfa1aeb804670458c9ff4
#
_entry.id   fc086b34cb4dfa1aeb804670458c9ff4
#
_cell.length_a   1.000
_cell.length_b   1.000
_cell.length_c   1.000
_cell.angle_alpha   90.00
_cell.angle_beta   90.00
_cell.angle_gamma   90.00
#
_symmetry.space_group_name_H-M   'P 1'
#
loop_
_entity.id
_entity.type
_entity.pdbx_description
1 polymer ?
#
loop_
_entity_poly.entity_id
_entity_poly.type
_entity_poly.pdbx_seq_one_letter_code
_entity_poly.pdbx_strand_id
1 'polypeptide(L)'
;PDVILAVGGDGTILRALQLTDAPLLGINSGSLGFLAEVYANEVERHLERILRQDYKVEERLRLKVTVDGQRMFDCVNEAVVHTAQVAKIRHFEVHLDDVLVTRVRSDAVILATPTGSTSYSMSAGGPIVDPRVPAVVLTAIAPFKPSIRAHVFPASSRVRVGLVRPKE
;
A
#
# COMPACT_ATOMS: atom_id res chain seq x y z
N PRO A 1 18.31 15.89 4.96
CA PRO A 1 18.40 16.34 3.57
C PRO A 1 17.08 16.98 3.16
N ASP A 2 17.14 18.00 2.29
CA ASP A 2 15.94 18.72 1.87
C ASP A 2 15.10 17.88 0.87
N VAL A 3 15.77 17.14 0.01
CA VAL A 3 15.16 16.19 -0.95
C VAL A 3 16.07 14.98 -1.12
N ILE A 4 15.47 13.79 -1.22
CA ILE A 4 16.18 12.54 -1.52
C ILE A 4 15.95 12.17 -2.98
N LEU A 5 17.03 11.76 -3.67
CA LEU A 5 16.98 11.22 -5.01
C LEU A 5 17.03 9.70 -4.95
N ALA A 6 15.98 9.02 -5.38
CA ALA A 6 15.93 7.57 -5.47
C ALA A 6 16.01 7.13 -6.93
N VAL A 7 17.14 6.52 -7.31
CA VAL A 7 17.38 6.05 -8.68
C VAL A 7 17.02 4.58 -8.79
N GLY A 8 16.02 4.25 -9.57
CA GLY A 8 15.54 2.89 -9.76
C GLY A 8 14.10 2.83 -10.21
N GLY A 9 13.46 1.67 -10.05
CA GLY A 9 12.01 1.50 -10.23
C GLY A 9 11.25 1.71 -8.94
N ASP A 10 9.92 1.49 -8.99
CA ASP A 10 9.01 1.67 -7.84
C ASP A 10 9.47 0.94 -6.57
N GLY A 11 10.02 -0.27 -6.70
CA GLY A 11 10.55 -1.02 -5.55
C GLY A 11 11.68 -0.30 -4.80
N THR A 12 12.56 0.41 -5.52
CA THR A 12 13.65 1.22 -4.93
C THR A 12 13.07 2.42 -4.18
N ILE A 13 12.07 3.08 -4.78
CA ILE A 13 11.38 4.21 -4.17
C ILE A 13 10.66 3.78 -2.89
N LEU A 14 9.92 2.67 -2.93
CA LEU A 14 9.23 2.12 -1.76
C LEU A 14 10.19 1.80 -0.61
N ARG A 15 11.38 1.26 -0.91
CA ARG A 15 12.41 1.01 0.12
C ARG A 15 12.98 2.31 0.68
N ALA A 16 13.25 3.31 -0.15
CA ALA A 16 13.72 4.61 0.31
C ALA A 16 12.68 5.27 1.23
N LEU A 17 11.41 5.23 0.87
CA LEU A 17 10.30 5.76 1.67
C LEU A 17 10.13 5.07 3.04
N GLN A 18 10.62 3.85 3.23
CA GLN A 18 10.64 3.19 4.54
C GLN A 18 11.74 3.73 5.47
N LEU A 19 12.76 4.38 4.92
CA LEU A 19 13.94 4.83 5.66
C LEU A 19 13.89 6.31 6.02
N THR A 20 12.95 7.08 5.45
CA THR A 20 12.90 8.53 5.59
C THR A 20 11.50 9.10 5.45
N ASP A 21 11.28 10.24 6.10
CA ASP A 21 10.10 11.09 5.91
C ASP A 21 10.41 12.34 5.07
N ALA A 22 11.68 12.50 4.61
CA ALA A 22 12.04 13.61 3.73
C ALA A 22 11.37 13.45 2.35
N PRO A 23 11.07 14.56 1.65
CA PRO A 23 10.61 14.54 0.28
C PRO A 23 11.55 13.74 -0.62
N LEU A 24 10.98 12.94 -1.53
CA LEU A 24 11.73 12.04 -2.40
C LEU A 24 11.35 12.29 -3.86
N LEU A 25 12.35 12.39 -4.73
CA LEU A 25 12.19 12.37 -6.18
C LEU A 25 12.61 11.00 -6.72
N GLY A 26 11.68 10.30 -7.35
CA GLY A 26 11.93 9.03 -8.04
C GLY A 26 12.49 9.25 -9.45
N ILE A 27 13.70 8.74 -9.70
CA ILE A 27 14.35 8.78 -11.00
C ILE A 27 14.31 7.37 -11.60
N ASN A 28 13.60 7.24 -12.71
CA ASN A 28 13.43 5.96 -13.39
C ASN A 28 14.69 5.57 -14.16
N SER A 29 15.23 4.40 -13.81
CA SER A 29 16.38 3.79 -14.52
C SER A 29 15.99 2.64 -15.45
N GLY A 30 14.69 2.36 -15.63
CA GLY A 30 14.20 1.23 -16.42
C GLY A 30 12.82 1.48 -17.02
N SER A 31 11.91 0.51 -16.90
CA SER A 31 10.52 0.66 -17.34
C SER A 31 9.74 1.60 -16.40
N LEU A 32 8.84 2.39 -16.99
CA LEU A 32 8.03 3.34 -16.25
C LEU A 32 7.19 2.63 -15.17
N GLY A 33 7.25 3.17 -13.94
CA GLY A 33 6.41 2.78 -12.82
C GLY A 33 5.37 3.85 -12.48
N PHE A 34 4.68 3.67 -11.36
CA PHE A 34 3.70 4.63 -10.84
C PHE A 34 4.30 5.68 -9.90
N LEU A 35 5.51 5.45 -9.38
CA LEU A 35 6.16 6.30 -8.38
C LEU A 35 7.40 7.02 -8.92
N ALA A 36 8.06 6.49 -9.96
CA ALA A 36 9.19 7.12 -10.59
C ALA A 36 8.71 8.17 -11.61
N GLU A 37 8.92 9.46 -11.32
CA GLU A 37 8.36 10.57 -12.08
C GLU A 37 9.30 11.12 -13.16
N VAL A 38 10.62 10.91 -13.01
CA VAL A 38 11.64 11.52 -13.86
C VAL A 38 12.44 10.46 -14.58
N TYR A 39 12.60 10.61 -15.88
CA TYR A 39 13.53 9.77 -16.64
C TYR A 39 14.99 10.19 -16.44
N ALA A 40 15.91 9.24 -16.54
CA ALA A 40 17.33 9.48 -16.32
C ALA A 40 17.92 10.61 -17.21
N ASN A 41 17.42 10.77 -18.43
CA ASN A 41 17.83 11.81 -19.36
C ASN A 41 17.27 13.22 -19.05
N GLU A 42 16.35 13.33 -18.09
CA GLU A 42 15.73 14.59 -17.68
C GLU A 42 16.22 15.07 -16.30
N VAL A 43 17.09 14.32 -15.66
CA VAL A 43 17.54 14.55 -14.28
C VAL A 43 18.13 15.94 -14.10
N GLU A 44 19.02 16.40 -14.99
CA GLU A 44 19.68 17.70 -14.86
C GLU A 44 18.67 18.86 -14.79
N ARG A 45 17.69 18.85 -15.66
CA ARG A 45 16.60 19.85 -15.67
C ARG A 45 15.80 19.86 -14.37
N HIS A 46 15.50 18.66 -13.82
CA HIS A 46 14.75 18.55 -12.57
C HIS A 46 15.59 18.94 -11.35
N LEU A 47 16.90 18.65 -11.34
CA LEU A 47 17.82 19.11 -10.30
C LEU A 47 17.90 20.65 -10.25
N GLU A 48 17.98 21.32 -11.38
CA GLU A 48 17.95 22.78 -11.43
C GLU A 48 16.66 23.35 -10.81
N ARG A 49 15.50 22.73 -11.06
CA ARG A 49 14.24 23.14 -10.44
C ARG A 49 14.24 22.92 -8.93
N ILE A 50 14.78 21.79 -8.45
CA ILE A 50 14.92 21.51 -7.02
C ILE A 50 15.79 22.58 -6.34
N LEU A 51 16.93 22.91 -6.94
CA LEU A 51 17.85 23.95 -6.41
C LEU A 51 17.17 25.34 -6.35
N ARG A 52 16.25 25.63 -7.25
CA ARG A 52 15.44 26.87 -7.26
C ARG A 52 14.20 26.78 -6.39
N GLN A 53 13.96 25.65 -5.69
CA GLN A 53 12.74 25.37 -4.92
C GLN A 53 11.46 25.43 -5.76
N ASP A 54 11.56 25.19 -7.07
CA ASP A 54 10.44 25.15 -8.01
C ASP A 54 9.91 23.70 -8.14
N TYR A 55 9.28 23.21 -7.09
CA TYR A 55 8.62 21.89 -7.07
C TYR A 55 7.44 21.89 -6.09
N LYS A 56 6.58 20.89 -6.23
CA LYS A 56 5.50 20.61 -5.29
C LYS A 56 5.77 19.27 -4.59
N VAL A 57 5.50 19.22 -3.29
CA VAL A 57 5.53 17.97 -2.53
C VAL A 57 4.12 17.40 -2.51
N GLU A 58 3.96 16.17 -2.93
CA GLU A 58 2.73 15.41 -2.82
C GLU A 58 2.82 14.47 -1.62
N GLU A 59 1.91 14.61 -0.67
CA GLU A 59 1.84 13.73 0.49
C GLU A 59 1.13 12.43 0.13
N ARG A 60 1.72 11.32 0.58
CA ARG A 60 1.17 9.97 0.38
C ARG A 60 0.86 9.31 1.71
N LEU A 61 -0.34 8.72 1.80
CA LEU A 61 -0.76 7.96 2.96
C LEU A 61 0.17 6.76 3.18
N ARG A 62 0.52 6.49 4.45
CA ARG A 62 1.19 5.24 4.86
C ARG A 62 0.33 4.47 5.86
N LEU A 63 0.30 3.16 5.71
CA LEU A 63 -0.32 2.29 6.71
C LEU A 63 0.66 2.07 7.87
N LYS A 64 0.21 2.39 9.05
CA LYS A 64 0.87 1.99 10.30
C LYS A 64 0.50 0.55 10.64
N VAL A 65 1.45 -0.37 10.62
CA VAL A 65 1.19 -1.80 10.81
C VAL A 65 1.73 -2.29 12.15
N THR A 66 0.92 -3.09 12.86
CA THR A 66 1.31 -3.86 14.03
C THR A 66 0.86 -5.30 13.88
N VAL A 67 1.70 -6.25 14.25
CA VAL A 67 1.39 -7.68 14.27
C VAL A 67 1.61 -8.19 15.70
N ASP A 68 0.55 -8.69 16.33
CA ASP A 68 0.56 -9.21 17.72
C ASP A 68 1.22 -8.23 18.71
N GLY A 69 0.93 -6.92 18.55
CA GLY A 69 1.47 -5.84 19.36
C GLY A 69 2.86 -5.33 18.94
N GLN A 70 3.55 -6.02 18.05
CA GLN A 70 4.85 -5.61 17.54
C GLN A 70 4.70 -4.64 16.36
N ARG A 71 5.38 -3.50 16.42
CA ARG A 71 5.43 -2.49 15.35
C ARG A 71 6.23 -3.03 14.16
N MET A 72 5.63 -2.95 12.96
CA MET A 72 6.26 -3.26 11.68
C MET A 72 6.62 -1.97 10.92
N PHE A 73 7.27 -2.11 9.77
CA PHE A 73 7.50 -0.98 8.86
C PHE A 73 6.20 -0.41 8.34
N ASP A 74 6.19 0.90 8.09
CA ASP A 74 5.06 1.57 7.42
C ASP A 74 4.99 1.18 5.96
N CYS A 75 3.78 0.92 5.48
CA CYS A 75 3.57 0.55 4.09
C CYS A 75 3.03 1.73 3.29
N VAL A 76 3.69 2.08 2.20
CA VAL A 76 3.19 3.08 1.24
C VAL A 76 2.15 2.46 0.31
N ASN A 77 2.35 1.20 -0.11
CA ASN A 77 1.39 0.49 -0.95
C ASN A 77 0.36 -0.28 -0.11
N GLU A 78 0.74 -1.45 0.40
CA GLU A 78 -0.19 -2.34 1.09
C GLU A 78 0.49 -3.19 2.16
N ALA A 79 -0.35 -3.67 3.09
CA ALA A 79 -0.06 -4.78 3.99
C ALA A 79 -0.90 -6.00 3.58
N VAL A 80 -0.25 -7.15 3.47
CA VAL A 80 -0.89 -8.40 3.06
C VAL A 80 -0.83 -9.42 4.19
N VAL A 81 -1.99 -9.95 4.59
CA VAL A 81 -2.08 -11.10 5.50
C VAL A 81 -2.48 -12.32 4.69
N HIS A 82 -1.54 -13.24 4.51
CA HIS A 82 -1.78 -14.42 3.68
C HIS A 82 -1.51 -15.72 4.44
N THR A 83 -2.04 -16.84 3.91
CA THR A 83 -1.76 -18.17 4.44
C THR A 83 -0.28 -18.54 4.21
N ALA A 84 0.33 -19.16 5.21
CA ALA A 84 1.70 -19.68 5.08
C ALA A 84 1.78 -20.97 4.24
N GLN A 85 0.65 -21.61 3.95
CA GLN A 85 0.55 -22.86 3.20
C GLN A 85 -0.24 -22.65 1.93
N VAL A 86 0.32 -23.05 0.80
CA VAL A 86 -0.35 -23.00 -0.52
C VAL A 86 -1.61 -23.88 -0.48
N ALA A 87 -2.66 -23.43 -1.17
CA ALA A 87 -3.96 -24.10 -1.29
C ALA A 87 -4.69 -24.34 0.05
N LYS A 88 -4.35 -23.62 1.10
CA LYS A 88 -5.03 -23.69 2.40
C LYS A 88 -5.76 -22.40 2.70
N ILE A 89 -7.02 -22.31 2.33
CA ILE A 89 -7.91 -21.19 2.63
C ILE A 89 -7.97 -20.94 4.13
N ARG A 90 -7.92 -19.67 4.53
CA ARG A 90 -8.07 -19.23 5.91
C ARG A 90 -9.37 -18.42 6.10
N HIS A 91 -9.80 -18.35 7.34
CA HIS A 91 -10.92 -17.52 7.75
C HIS A 91 -10.37 -16.27 8.39
N PHE A 92 -10.67 -15.12 7.80
CA PHE A 92 -10.29 -13.81 8.30
C PHE A 92 -11.52 -13.09 8.85
N GLU A 93 -11.39 -12.49 10.03
CA GLU A 93 -12.33 -11.49 10.55
C GLU A 93 -11.71 -10.12 10.40
N VAL A 94 -12.46 -9.20 9.81
CA VAL A 94 -12.04 -7.81 9.65
C VAL A 94 -12.92 -6.91 10.50
N HIS A 95 -12.28 -6.17 11.39
CA HIS A 95 -12.92 -5.20 12.27
C HIS A 95 -12.47 -3.80 11.90
N LEU A 96 -13.41 -2.88 11.92
CA LEU A 96 -13.19 -1.44 11.80
C LEU A 96 -13.54 -0.79 13.13
N ASP A 97 -12.59 -0.13 13.76
CA ASP A 97 -12.76 0.51 15.07
C ASP A 97 -13.46 -0.43 16.11
N ASP A 98 -12.98 -1.69 16.15
CA ASP A 98 -13.47 -2.81 16.97
C ASP A 98 -14.84 -3.40 16.59
N VAL A 99 -15.52 -2.87 15.57
CA VAL A 99 -16.77 -3.43 15.05
C VAL A 99 -16.45 -4.44 13.93
N LEU A 100 -16.99 -5.65 14.03
CA LEU A 100 -16.86 -6.68 12.99
C LEU A 100 -17.61 -6.23 11.73
N VAL A 101 -16.83 -6.01 10.64
CA VAL A 101 -17.39 -5.57 9.34
C VAL A 101 -17.66 -6.77 8.43
N THR A 102 -16.68 -7.70 8.36
CA THR A 102 -16.80 -8.83 7.43
C THR A 102 -16.01 -10.04 7.88
N ARG A 103 -16.45 -11.21 7.43
CA ARG A 103 -15.72 -12.49 7.51
C ARG A 103 -15.41 -12.97 6.11
N VAL A 104 -14.15 -13.25 5.85
CA VAL A 104 -13.67 -13.63 4.52
C VAL A 104 -12.98 -14.99 4.60
N ARG A 105 -13.38 -15.91 3.72
CA ARG A 105 -12.63 -17.14 3.43
C ARG A 105 -11.85 -16.92 2.16
N SER A 106 -10.52 -16.85 2.27
CA SER A 106 -9.63 -16.53 1.14
C SER A 106 -8.22 -17.02 1.40
N ASP A 107 -7.36 -16.94 0.40
CA ASP A 107 -5.93 -17.20 0.55
C ASP A 107 -5.24 -16.04 1.29
N ALA A 108 -5.71 -14.81 1.07
CA ALA A 108 -5.19 -13.64 1.73
C ALA A 108 -6.22 -12.49 1.77
N VAL A 109 -5.90 -11.48 2.58
CA VAL A 109 -6.52 -10.16 2.54
C VAL A 109 -5.44 -9.09 2.41
N ILE A 110 -5.73 -8.07 1.62
CA ILE A 110 -4.88 -6.92 1.35
C ILE A 110 -5.52 -5.70 1.99
N LEU A 111 -4.73 -4.92 2.72
CA LEU A 111 -5.08 -3.57 3.12
C LEU A 111 -4.17 -2.63 2.35
N ALA A 112 -4.73 -1.88 1.40
CA ALA A 112 -3.98 -0.99 0.53
C ALA A 112 -4.28 0.47 0.84
N THR A 113 -3.25 1.32 0.71
CA THR A 113 -3.41 2.77 0.61
C THR A 113 -4.00 3.13 -0.76
N PRO A 114 -4.39 4.38 -1.00
CA PRO A 114 -4.73 4.84 -2.36
C PRO A 114 -3.58 4.65 -3.35
N THR A 115 -2.33 4.90 -2.95
CA THR A 115 -1.15 4.62 -3.78
C THR A 115 -1.06 3.13 -4.13
N GLY A 116 -1.22 2.24 -3.15
CA GLY A 116 -1.21 0.79 -3.33
C GLY A 116 -2.45 0.24 -4.05
N SER A 117 -3.50 1.05 -4.24
CA SER A 117 -4.70 0.61 -4.96
C SER A 117 -4.42 0.22 -6.42
N THR A 118 -3.35 0.75 -7.02
CA THR A 118 -2.87 0.39 -8.37
C THR A 118 -1.82 -0.72 -8.38
N SER A 119 -1.50 -1.31 -7.22
CA SER A 119 -0.53 -2.41 -7.05
C SER A 119 -1.24 -3.77 -6.91
N TYR A 120 -0.89 -4.54 -5.90
CA TYR A 120 -1.44 -5.89 -5.70
C TYR A 120 -2.94 -5.90 -5.45
N SER A 121 -3.49 -4.85 -4.82
CA SER A 121 -4.94 -4.69 -4.63
C SER A 121 -5.68 -4.67 -5.97
N MET A 122 -5.16 -3.95 -6.97
CA MET A 122 -5.74 -3.92 -8.32
C MET A 122 -5.73 -5.31 -8.96
N SER A 123 -4.63 -6.04 -8.87
CA SER A 123 -4.51 -7.41 -9.40
C SER A 123 -5.50 -8.38 -8.74
N ALA A 124 -5.92 -8.12 -7.50
CA ALA A 124 -6.93 -8.87 -6.77
C ALA A 124 -8.36 -8.36 -7.00
N GLY A 125 -8.57 -7.42 -7.93
CA GLY A 125 -9.89 -6.86 -8.26
C GLY A 125 -10.37 -5.74 -7.32
N GLY A 126 -9.46 -5.12 -6.59
CA GLY A 126 -9.72 -3.91 -5.80
C GLY A 126 -9.96 -2.68 -6.70
N PRO A 127 -10.69 -1.66 -6.20
CA PRO A 127 -10.90 -0.42 -6.92
C PRO A 127 -9.61 0.42 -6.97
N ILE A 128 -9.45 1.19 -8.05
CA ILE A 128 -8.45 2.25 -8.13
C ILE A 128 -8.96 3.45 -7.34
N VAL A 129 -8.13 3.98 -6.45
CA VAL A 129 -8.44 5.14 -5.60
C VAL A 129 -7.41 6.24 -5.87
N ASP A 130 -7.89 7.46 -6.12
CA ASP A 130 -7.02 8.62 -6.29
C ASP A 130 -6.17 8.83 -5.02
N PRO A 131 -4.86 9.05 -5.15
CA PRO A 131 -3.95 9.23 -4.01
C PRO A 131 -4.35 10.33 -3.00
N ARG A 132 -5.13 11.29 -3.43
CA ARG A 132 -5.63 12.39 -2.60
C ARG A 132 -6.83 11.99 -1.71
N VAL A 133 -7.45 10.85 -1.97
CA VAL A 133 -8.59 10.36 -1.18
C VAL A 133 -8.06 9.68 0.08
N PRO A 134 -8.39 10.16 1.29
CA PRO A 134 -7.91 9.56 2.54
C PRO A 134 -8.69 8.28 2.87
N ALA A 135 -8.29 7.18 2.23
CA ALA A 135 -8.97 5.88 2.34
C ALA A 135 -8.00 4.72 2.53
N VAL A 136 -8.53 3.59 3.00
CA VAL A 136 -7.87 2.28 3.02
C VAL A 136 -8.77 1.28 2.30
N VAL A 137 -8.21 0.53 1.38
CA VAL A 137 -8.94 -0.48 0.60
C VAL A 137 -8.66 -1.87 1.16
N LEU A 138 -9.70 -2.61 1.50
CA LEU A 138 -9.63 -4.04 1.83
C LEU A 138 -10.01 -4.85 0.59
N THR A 139 -9.12 -5.72 0.13
CA THR A 139 -9.35 -6.64 -0.99
C THR A 139 -9.01 -8.06 -0.58
N ALA A 140 -9.81 -9.03 -0.98
CA ALA A 140 -9.56 -10.46 -0.73
C ALA A 140 -8.88 -11.10 -1.95
N ILE A 141 -7.89 -11.98 -1.71
CA ILE A 141 -7.23 -12.76 -2.76
C ILE A 141 -7.87 -14.14 -2.82
N ALA A 142 -8.31 -14.54 -3.99
CA ALA A 142 -8.96 -15.83 -4.25
C ALA A 142 -10.05 -16.17 -3.20
N PRO A 143 -11.06 -15.29 -3.01
CA PRO A 143 -12.10 -15.54 -2.02
C PRO A 143 -12.95 -16.75 -2.42
N PHE A 144 -13.28 -17.61 -1.46
CA PHE A 144 -14.12 -18.78 -1.68
C PHE A 144 -15.51 -18.43 -2.23
N LYS A 145 -16.05 -17.27 -1.84
CA LYS A 145 -17.30 -16.73 -2.39
C LYS A 145 -16.96 -15.59 -3.36
N PRO A 146 -17.25 -15.75 -4.68
CA PRO A 146 -16.96 -14.72 -5.68
C PRO A 146 -17.75 -13.41 -5.48
N SER A 147 -18.79 -13.44 -4.66
CA SER A 147 -19.61 -12.25 -4.33
C SER A 147 -18.96 -11.30 -3.31
N ILE A 148 -17.84 -11.68 -2.68
CA ILE A 148 -17.12 -10.80 -1.78
C ILE A 148 -16.59 -9.61 -2.59
N ARG A 149 -16.92 -8.41 -2.12
CA ARG A 149 -16.48 -7.14 -2.71
C ARG A 149 -15.38 -6.52 -1.89
N ALA A 150 -14.53 -5.72 -2.53
CA ALA A 150 -13.61 -4.86 -1.82
C ALA A 150 -14.38 -3.84 -0.97
N HIS A 151 -13.81 -3.49 0.18
CA HIS A 151 -14.35 -2.46 1.06
C HIS A 151 -13.41 -1.26 1.06
N VAL A 152 -13.97 -0.07 1.14
CA VAL A 152 -13.20 1.18 1.27
C VAL A 152 -13.55 1.79 2.63
N PHE A 153 -12.53 2.04 3.44
CA PHE A 153 -12.64 2.58 4.79
C PHE A 153 -11.99 3.94 4.88
N PRO A 154 -12.42 4.82 5.81
CA PRO A 154 -11.71 6.05 6.09
C PRO A 154 -10.28 5.79 6.58
N ALA A 155 -9.32 6.60 6.14
CA ALA A 155 -7.92 6.46 6.56
C ALA A 155 -7.70 6.73 8.06
N SER A 156 -8.63 7.42 8.71
CA SER A 156 -8.62 7.69 10.16
C SER A 156 -8.98 6.47 11.01
N SER A 157 -9.55 5.42 10.41
CA SER A 157 -10.02 4.24 11.13
C SER A 157 -8.90 3.24 11.38
N ARG A 158 -9.04 2.48 12.47
CA ARG A 158 -8.19 1.33 12.77
C ARG A 158 -8.81 0.05 12.19
N VAL A 159 -8.10 -0.56 11.22
CA VAL A 159 -8.52 -1.85 10.66
C VAL A 159 -7.73 -2.98 11.34
N ARG A 160 -8.45 -3.93 11.93
CA ARG A 160 -7.87 -5.14 12.53
C ARG A 160 -8.26 -6.37 11.74
N VAL A 161 -7.27 -7.15 11.36
CA VAL A 161 -7.46 -8.45 10.70
C VAL A 161 -7.08 -9.55 11.67
N GLY A 162 -8.04 -10.41 11.99
CA GLY A 162 -7.85 -11.58 12.83
C GLY A 162 -7.98 -12.88 12.04
N LEU A 163 -7.15 -13.88 12.39
CA LEU A 163 -7.29 -15.23 11.89
C LEU A 163 -8.23 -16.01 12.82
N VAL A 164 -9.28 -16.58 12.26
CA VAL A 164 -10.23 -17.42 13.02
C VAL A 164 -9.89 -18.87 12.79
N ARG A 165 -9.69 -19.63 13.86
CA ARG A 165 -9.65 -21.09 13.77
C ARG A 165 -11.08 -21.59 13.53
N PRO A 166 -11.35 -22.39 12.48
CA PRO A 166 -12.63 -23.06 12.36
C PRO A 166 -12.90 -23.82 13.66
N LYS A 167 -14.08 -23.67 14.22
CA LYS A 167 -14.55 -24.63 15.23
C LYS A 167 -14.68 -25.98 14.52
N GLU A 168 -13.99 -26.99 15.03
CA GLU A 168 -14.16 -28.39 14.62
C GLU A 168 -15.61 -28.83 14.86
#